data_01eda801a42b9ad0fd0cd2ab8d44de14
#
_entry.id   01eda801a42b9ad0fd0cd2ab8d44de14
#
_cell.length_a   1.000
_cell.length_b   1.000
_cell.length_c   1.000
_cell.angle_alpha   90.00
_cell.angle_beta   90.00
_cell.angle_gamma   90.00
#
_symmetry.space_group_name_H-M   'P 1'
#
loop_
_entity.id
_entity.type
_entity.pdbx_description
1 polymer ?
#
loop_
_entity_poly.entity_id
_entity_poly.type
_entity_poly.pdbx_seq_one_letter_code
_entity_poly.pdbx_strand_id
1 'polypeptide(L)'
;MSFILQGSGVSEGIAIGHAHLAAPAALEVMHYLIPKHQVDKEIARLDSAFAVVRKEFEALQKAVADGHARAEFSAFLDLHLMILDDPTLSDATRNMITHTLCNAEWALTQQMQVVL
;
A
#
# COMPACT_ATOMS: atom_id res chain seq x y z
N MET A 1 18.88 -26.86 -25.79
CA MET A 1 19.87 -26.10 -24.97
C MET A 1 19.54 -26.35 -23.50
N SER A 2 20.48 -26.86 -22.75
CA SER A 2 20.30 -27.08 -21.30
C SER A 2 21.20 -26.14 -20.52
N PHE A 3 20.71 -25.66 -19.39
CA PHE A 3 21.49 -24.83 -18.48
C PHE A 3 21.24 -25.26 -17.03
N ILE A 4 22.16 -24.97 -16.16
CA ILE A 4 22.07 -25.28 -14.74
C ILE A 4 22.08 -23.97 -13.97
N LEU A 5 21.09 -23.80 -13.09
CA LEU A 5 21.01 -22.69 -12.15
C LEU A 5 21.26 -23.22 -10.74
N GLN A 6 22.08 -22.52 -9.98
CA GLN A 6 22.29 -22.79 -8.57
C GLN A 6 21.44 -21.84 -7.74
N GLY A 7 20.81 -22.35 -6.70
CA GLY A 7 19.98 -21.58 -5.79
C GLY A 7 20.12 -22.07 -4.36
N SER A 8 19.55 -21.30 -3.45
CA SER A 8 19.46 -21.66 -2.03
C SER A 8 18.04 -22.07 -1.68
N GLY A 9 17.87 -23.22 -1.01
CA GLY A 9 16.57 -23.63 -0.48
C GLY A 9 16.17 -22.76 0.70
N VAL A 10 15.00 -22.10 0.60
CA VAL A 10 14.46 -21.25 1.66
C VAL A 10 13.17 -21.81 2.26
N SER A 11 12.64 -22.86 1.66
CA SER A 11 11.46 -23.58 2.14
C SER A 11 11.56 -25.07 1.81
N GLU A 12 10.86 -25.90 2.56
CA GLU A 12 10.80 -27.33 2.31
C GLU A 12 9.75 -27.64 1.25
N GLY A 13 10.05 -28.66 0.45
CA GLY A 13 9.13 -29.20 -0.55
C GLY A 13 9.65 -29.09 -1.97
N ILE A 14 8.93 -29.75 -2.88
CA ILE A 14 9.20 -29.77 -4.31
C ILE A 14 7.94 -29.32 -5.04
N ALA A 15 8.07 -28.38 -5.95
CA ALA A 15 7.00 -27.93 -6.81
C ALA A 15 7.49 -27.80 -8.25
N ILE A 16 6.64 -28.13 -9.20
CA ILE A 16 6.89 -27.98 -10.63
C ILE A 16 5.83 -27.06 -11.21
N GLY A 17 6.26 -26.00 -11.88
CA GLY A 17 5.36 -25.01 -12.46
C GLY A 17 6.11 -23.88 -13.14
N HIS A 18 5.37 -22.86 -13.52
CA HIS A 18 5.96 -21.64 -14.06
C HIS A 18 6.40 -20.73 -12.92
N ALA A 19 7.64 -20.26 -12.95
CA ALA A 19 8.14 -19.33 -11.97
C ALA A 19 7.50 -17.95 -12.16
N HIS A 20 7.00 -17.37 -11.08
CA HIS A 20 6.53 -15.99 -11.04
C HIS A 20 7.51 -15.14 -10.24
N LEU A 21 8.13 -14.16 -10.89
CA LEU A 21 9.06 -13.25 -10.25
C LEU A 21 8.30 -12.11 -9.58
N ALA A 22 8.21 -12.16 -8.26
CA ALA A 22 7.69 -11.05 -7.46
C ALA A 22 8.87 -10.14 -7.08
N ALA A 23 9.09 -9.09 -7.86
CA ALA A 23 10.02 -8.05 -7.50
C ALA A 23 9.27 -6.92 -6.78
N PRO A 24 9.83 -6.33 -5.69
CA PRO A 24 9.28 -5.11 -5.13
C PRO A 24 9.34 -4.03 -6.21
N ALA A 25 8.19 -3.64 -6.74
CA ALA A 25 8.11 -2.50 -7.64
C ALA A 25 8.44 -1.25 -6.82
N ALA A 26 9.55 -0.61 -7.13
CA ALA A 26 9.79 0.74 -6.66
C ALA A 26 8.72 1.64 -7.29
N LEU A 27 7.75 2.07 -6.51
CA LEU A 27 6.78 3.06 -6.94
C LEU A 27 7.53 4.39 -7.14
N GLU A 28 7.73 4.76 -8.39
CA GLU A 28 8.20 6.10 -8.71
C GLU A 28 7.05 7.07 -8.48
N VAL A 29 7.17 7.84 -7.41
CA VAL A 29 6.19 8.85 -7.06
C VAL A 29 6.67 10.20 -7.55
N MET A 30 5.94 10.77 -8.49
CA MET A 30 6.24 12.11 -9.00
C MET A 30 5.95 13.16 -7.94
N HIS A 31 6.86 14.12 -7.82
CA HIS A 31 6.66 15.32 -7.03
C HIS A 31 6.32 16.50 -7.94
N TYR A 32 5.16 17.10 -7.76
CA TYR A 32 4.79 18.33 -8.43
C TYR A 32 4.01 19.26 -7.51
N LEU A 33 4.08 20.54 -7.78
CA LEU A 33 3.35 21.56 -7.05
C LEU A 33 1.96 21.75 -7.64
N ILE A 34 0.99 21.99 -6.77
CA ILE A 34 -0.38 22.29 -7.14
C ILE A 34 -0.72 23.74 -6.81
N PRO A 35 -1.60 24.41 -7.58
CA PRO A 35 -2.10 25.72 -7.23
C PRO A 35 -2.89 25.69 -5.91
N LYS A 36 -2.81 26.78 -5.15
CA LYS A 36 -3.50 26.89 -3.86
C LYS A 36 -5.00 26.64 -3.94
N HIS A 37 -5.64 27.03 -5.05
CA HIS A 37 -7.08 26.82 -5.27
C HIS A 37 -7.45 25.35 -5.56
N GLN A 38 -6.47 24.48 -5.80
CA GLN A 38 -6.68 23.04 -6.05
C GLN A 38 -6.42 22.16 -4.83
N VAL A 39 -6.02 22.76 -3.69
CA VAL A 39 -5.73 22.01 -2.46
C VAL A 39 -6.92 21.17 -2.01
N ASP A 40 -8.11 21.75 -1.97
CA ASP A 40 -9.32 21.03 -1.55
C ASP A 40 -9.66 19.86 -2.48
N LYS A 41 -9.46 20.04 -3.77
CA LYS A 41 -9.66 18.99 -4.79
C LYS A 41 -8.64 17.86 -4.60
N GLU A 42 -7.39 18.19 -4.30
CA GLU A 42 -6.33 17.21 -4.06
C GLU A 42 -6.58 16.41 -2.78
N ILE A 43 -7.03 17.07 -1.70
CA ILE A 43 -7.44 16.41 -0.46
C ILE A 43 -8.62 15.49 -0.69
N ALA A 44 -9.64 15.92 -1.44
CA ALA A 44 -10.77 15.07 -1.79
C ALA A 44 -10.34 13.83 -2.59
N ARG A 45 -9.36 13.98 -3.48
CA ARG A 45 -8.76 12.88 -4.24
C ARG A 45 -8.05 11.88 -3.31
N LEU A 46 -7.30 12.37 -2.33
CA LEU A 46 -6.66 11.56 -1.30
C LEU A 46 -7.70 10.78 -0.48
N ASP A 47 -8.73 11.45 0.02
CA ASP A 47 -9.77 10.83 0.83
C ASP A 47 -10.54 9.76 0.05
N SER A 48 -10.81 10.00 -1.22
CA SER A 48 -11.43 9.01 -2.11
C SER A 48 -10.55 7.77 -2.30
N ALA A 49 -9.25 7.96 -2.45
CA ALA A 49 -8.30 6.85 -2.57
C ALA A 49 -8.24 6.01 -1.29
N PHE A 50 -8.20 6.64 -0.13
CA PHE A 50 -8.28 5.94 1.16
C PHE A 50 -9.57 5.13 1.28
N ALA A 51 -10.70 5.70 0.89
CA ALA A 51 -11.99 5.01 0.94
C ALA A 51 -12.05 3.78 0.04
N VAL A 52 -11.48 3.86 -1.16
CA VAL A 52 -11.40 2.73 -2.10
C VAL A 52 -10.53 1.60 -1.53
N VAL A 53 -9.33 1.93 -1.06
CA VAL A 53 -8.41 0.94 -0.48
C VAL A 53 -9.02 0.29 0.76
N ARG A 54 -9.69 1.05 1.61
CA ARG A 54 -10.41 0.51 2.78
C ARG A 54 -11.43 -0.55 2.38
N LYS A 55 -12.26 -0.25 1.38
CA LYS A 55 -13.27 -1.21 0.88
C LYS A 55 -12.63 -2.47 0.32
N GLU A 56 -11.51 -2.34 -0.38
CA GLU A 56 -10.76 -3.49 -0.90
C GLU A 56 -10.23 -4.37 0.24
N PHE A 57 -9.66 -3.79 1.29
CA PHE A 57 -9.20 -4.54 2.47
C PHE A 57 -10.34 -5.19 3.24
N GLU A 58 -11.47 -4.50 3.41
CA GLU A 58 -12.67 -5.07 4.04
C GLU A 58 -13.23 -6.24 3.25
N ALA A 59 -13.25 -6.14 1.92
CA ALA A 59 -13.65 -7.25 1.05
C ALA A 59 -12.70 -8.45 1.17
N LEU A 60 -11.39 -8.21 1.26
CA LEU A 60 -10.40 -9.25 1.49
C LEU A 60 -10.56 -9.91 2.86
N GLN A 61 -10.79 -9.14 3.92
CA GLN A 61 -11.07 -9.67 5.26
C GLN A 61 -12.28 -10.60 5.24
N LYS A 62 -13.34 -10.19 4.58
CA LYS A 62 -14.56 -11.00 4.45
C LYS A 62 -14.30 -12.29 3.68
N ALA A 63 -13.58 -12.21 2.58
CA ALA A 63 -13.21 -13.41 1.80
C ALA A 63 -12.32 -14.37 2.60
N VAL A 64 -11.43 -13.83 3.44
CA VAL A 64 -10.57 -14.61 4.34
C VAL A 64 -11.38 -15.27 5.45
N ALA A 65 -12.37 -14.59 6.02
CA ALA A 65 -13.25 -15.12 7.06
C ALA A 65 -14.14 -16.27 6.53
N ASP A 66 -14.58 -16.16 5.28
CA ASP A 66 -15.41 -17.18 4.62
C ASP A 66 -14.58 -18.38 4.11
N GLY A 67 -13.26 -18.24 4.02
CA GLY A 67 -12.30 -19.26 3.59
C GLY A 67 -11.43 -19.78 4.72
N HIS A 68 -10.73 -20.88 4.49
CA HIS A 68 -9.81 -21.49 5.45
C HIS A 68 -8.42 -20.79 5.39
N ALA A 69 -8.40 -19.46 5.35
CA ALA A 69 -7.17 -18.72 5.33
C ALA A 69 -6.48 -18.75 6.72
N ARG A 70 -5.16 -18.71 6.71
CA ARG A 70 -4.37 -18.71 7.94
C ARG A 70 -4.66 -17.48 8.79
N ALA A 71 -4.73 -17.64 10.10
CA ALA A 71 -4.95 -16.56 11.06
C ALA A 71 -3.91 -15.43 10.92
N GLU A 72 -2.69 -15.75 10.49
CA GLU A 72 -1.62 -14.79 10.22
C GLU A 72 -1.97 -13.81 9.10
N PHE A 73 -2.66 -14.27 8.06
CA PHE A 73 -3.10 -13.40 6.96
C PHE A 73 -4.22 -12.45 7.40
N SER A 74 -5.13 -12.92 8.23
CA SER A 74 -6.16 -12.06 8.84
C SER A 74 -5.52 -10.97 9.70
N ALA A 75 -4.56 -11.32 10.56
CA ALA A 75 -3.84 -10.35 11.39
C ALA A 75 -3.06 -9.32 10.54
N PHE A 76 -2.51 -9.74 9.41
CA PHE A 76 -1.86 -8.85 8.47
C PHE A 76 -2.83 -7.81 7.89
N LEU A 77 -4.03 -8.24 7.48
CA LEU A 77 -5.06 -7.33 6.98
C LEU A 77 -5.56 -6.37 8.06
N ASP A 78 -5.76 -6.86 9.28
CA ASP A 78 -6.18 -6.05 10.42
C ASP A 78 -5.15 -4.94 10.73
N LEU A 79 -3.87 -5.27 10.71
CA LEU A 79 -2.80 -4.31 10.90
C LEU A 79 -2.82 -3.21 9.82
N HIS A 80 -3.00 -3.59 8.56
CA HIS A 80 -3.04 -2.64 7.45
C HIS A 80 -4.26 -1.72 7.52
N LEU A 81 -5.42 -2.25 7.91
CA LEU A 81 -6.61 -1.43 8.17
C LEU A 81 -6.40 -0.46 9.32
N MET A 82 -5.73 -0.90 10.39
CA MET A 82 -5.41 -0.03 11.52
C MET A 82 -4.49 1.12 11.11
N ILE A 83 -3.49 0.87 10.26
CA ILE A 83 -2.61 1.92 9.72
C ILE A 83 -3.41 2.87 8.82
N LEU A 84 -4.27 2.33 7.98
CA LEU A 84 -5.10 3.13 7.07
C LEU A 84 -6.09 4.02 7.83
N ASP A 85 -6.58 3.55 8.97
CA ASP A 85 -7.52 4.27 9.84
C ASP A 85 -6.84 5.25 10.80
N ASP A 86 -5.51 5.23 10.88
CA ASP A 86 -4.77 6.13 11.76
C ASP A 86 -4.92 7.59 11.30
N PRO A 87 -5.57 8.44 12.10
CA PRO A 87 -5.72 9.86 11.76
C PRO A 87 -4.37 10.58 11.65
N THR A 88 -3.34 10.09 12.33
CA THR A 88 -1.99 10.66 12.23
C THR A 88 -1.48 10.62 10.80
N LEU A 89 -1.68 9.50 10.10
CA LEU A 89 -1.28 9.38 8.70
C LEU A 89 -2.11 10.28 7.78
N SER A 90 -3.44 10.22 7.89
CA SER A 90 -4.34 10.95 7.00
C SER A 90 -4.28 12.47 7.22
N ASP A 91 -4.30 12.92 8.48
CA ASP A 91 -4.26 14.33 8.82
C ASP A 91 -2.90 14.96 8.54
N ALA A 92 -1.81 14.26 8.83
CA ALA A 92 -0.46 14.73 8.49
C ALA A 92 -0.28 14.86 6.97
N THR A 93 -0.83 13.95 6.19
CA THR A 93 -0.79 14.03 4.73
C THR A 93 -1.59 15.24 4.21
N ARG A 94 -2.81 15.45 4.72
CA ARG A 94 -3.62 16.63 4.37
C ARG A 94 -2.92 17.94 4.72
N ASN A 95 -2.34 18.00 5.90
CA ASN A 95 -1.58 19.18 6.35
C ASN A 95 -0.37 19.45 5.45
N MET A 96 0.35 18.41 5.03
CA MET A 96 1.46 18.56 4.11
C MET A 96 0.99 19.11 2.76
N ILE A 97 -0.09 18.58 2.18
CA ILE A 97 -0.67 19.10 0.94
C ILE A 97 -1.01 20.59 1.07
N THR A 98 -1.63 20.97 2.18
CA THR A 98 -2.05 22.36 2.44
C THR A 98 -0.86 23.31 2.60
N HIS A 99 0.18 22.89 3.30
CA HIS A 99 1.30 23.75 3.64
C HIS A 99 2.38 23.81 2.56
N THR A 100 2.65 22.69 1.89
CA THR A 100 3.70 22.60 0.87
C THR A 100 3.18 22.67 -0.55
N LEU A 101 1.85 22.67 -0.74
CA LEU A 101 1.21 22.71 -2.06
C LEU A 101 1.74 21.62 -3.01
N CYS A 102 1.93 20.42 -2.48
CA CYS A 102 2.38 19.27 -3.24
C CYS A 102 1.22 18.31 -3.55
N ASN A 103 1.45 17.43 -4.51
CA ASN A 103 0.48 16.38 -4.86
C ASN A 103 0.32 15.36 -3.73
N ALA A 104 -0.85 14.71 -3.68
CA ALA A 104 -1.22 13.77 -2.62
C ALA A 104 -0.28 12.57 -2.54
N GLU A 105 0.14 12.02 -3.67
CA GLU A 105 1.04 10.86 -3.72
C GLU A 105 2.38 11.16 -3.06
N TRP A 106 2.95 12.32 -3.34
CA TRP A 106 4.20 12.76 -2.73
C TRP A 106 4.05 12.97 -1.23
N ALA A 107 2.99 13.69 -0.82
CA ALA A 107 2.71 13.96 0.58
C ALA A 107 2.54 12.64 1.36
N LEU A 108 1.79 11.69 0.83
CA LEU A 108 1.59 10.38 1.44
C LEU A 108 2.90 9.61 1.56
N THR A 109 3.71 9.59 0.51
CA THR A 109 5.02 8.92 0.52
C THR A 109 5.92 9.47 1.62
N GLN A 110 5.96 10.80 1.80
CA GLN A 110 6.75 11.43 2.85
C GLN A 110 6.24 11.03 4.24
N GLN A 111 4.93 10.99 4.45
CA GLN A 111 4.37 10.57 5.74
C GLN A 111 4.59 9.08 6.02
N MET A 112 4.51 8.24 5.01
CA MET A 112 4.80 6.80 5.15
C MET A 112 6.24 6.54 5.59
N GLN A 113 7.20 7.34 5.13
CA GLN A 113 8.60 7.24 5.59
C GLN A 113 8.78 7.60 7.07
N VAL A 114 7.90 8.43 7.60
CA VAL A 114 7.93 8.82 9.03
C VAL A 114 7.29 7.73 9.90
N VAL A 115 6.23 7.09 9.41
CA VAL A 115 5.47 6.07 10.15
C VAL A 115 6.16 4.70 10.12
N LEU A 116 6.83 4.39 9.05
CA LEU A 116 7.54 3.11 8.87
C LEU A 116 9.03 3.24 9.22
#